data_2844eb414dcd9eeac26c0471ca3ee3fc
#
_entry.id   2844eb414dcd9eeac26c0471ca3ee3fc
#
_cell.length_a   1.000
_cell.length_b   1.000
_cell.length_c   1.000
_cell.angle_alpha   90.00
_cell.angle_beta   90.00
_cell.angle_gamma   90.00
#
_symmetry.space_group_name_H-M   'P 1'
#
loop_
_entity.id
_entity.type
_entity.pdbx_description
1 polymer ?
#
loop_
_entity_poly.entity_id
_entity_poly.type
_entity_poly.pdbx_seq_one_letter_code
_entity_poly.pdbx_strand_id
1 'polypeptide(L)'
;MIKAILACDDYGGVSKNGTLPWPNNSTDLQWFKSNTAGHVVVMGSTTWDDPHMPRPLPKRTNVLVTSREADYPGANYYINGDLTTQLKELEARVPGIIVWVIGGPKIIEQTLGVIDEFFLSRIPGAYACDTFLPLKKIESLFERTRSEDHEEVTFEIWKKRKTS
;
A
#
# COMPACT_ATOMS: atom_id res chain seq x y z
N MET A 1 -13.48 -5.51 2.84
CA MET A 1 -12.69 -5.62 1.61
C MET A 1 -11.25 -5.24 1.90
N ILE A 2 -10.31 -5.97 1.35
CA ILE A 2 -8.87 -5.68 1.49
C ILE A 2 -8.37 -5.14 0.16
N LYS A 3 -7.75 -3.95 0.19
CA LYS A 3 -7.20 -3.32 -1.00
C LYS A 3 -5.76 -2.91 -0.73
N ALA A 4 -4.99 -2.72 -1.80
CA ALA A 4 -3.65 -2.15 -1.70
C ALA A 4 -3.62 -0.80 -2.39
N ILE A 5 -2.80 0.11 -1.91
CA ILE A 5 -2.58 1.42 -2.53
C ILE A 5 -1.10 1.80 -2.40
N LEU A 6 -0.46 2.01 -3.54
CA LEU A 6 0.95 2.36 -3.64
C LEU A 6 1.23 3.16 -4.90
N ALA A 7 2.37 3.86 -4.88
CA ALA A 7 2.92 4.51 -6.06
C ALA A 7 4.21 3.83 -6.48
N CYS A 8 4.49 3.83 -7.79
CA CYS A 8 5.76 3.34 -8.34
C CYS A 8 6.18 4.19 -9.54
N ASP A 9 7.48 4.13 -9.90
CA ASP A 9 7.98 4.77 -11.10
C ASP A 9 7.75 3.88 -12.35
N ASP A 10 8.29 4.26 -13.50
CA ASP A 10 8.10 3.53 -14.76
C ASP A 10 8.60 2.08 -14.71
N TYR A 11 9.53 1.78 -13.81
CA TYR A 11 10.11 0.45 -13.65
C TYR A 11 9.54 -0.34 -12.47
N GLY A 12 8.49 0.17 -11.84
CA GLY A 12 7.91 -0.46 -10.66
C GLY A 12 8.65 -0.14 -9.37
N GLY A 13 9.61 0.79 -9.41
CA GLY A 13 10.37 1.21 -8.23
C GLY A 13 9.50 1.99 -7.26
N VAL A 14 9.63 1.71 -5.96
CA VAL A 14 8.80 2.34 -4.92
C VAL A 14 9.60 3.19 -3.94
N SER A 15 10.89 2.93 -3.77
CA SER A 15 11.70 3.70 -2.84
C SER A 15 13.18 3.59 -3.14
N LYS A 16 13.92 4.56 -2.60
CA LYS A 16 15.38 4.56 -2.60
C LYS A 16 15.82 4.96 -1.20
N ASN A 17 16.69 4.16 -0.60
CA ASN A 17 17.16 4.39 0.78
C ASN A 17 16.01 4.57 1.78
N GLY A 18 14.90 3.82 1.59
CA GLY A 18 13.78 3.80 2.52
C GLY A 18 12.78 4.95 2.38
N THR A 19 12.91 5.78 1.34
CA THR A 19 12.00 6.92 1.12
C THR A 19 11.63 7.07 -0.35
N LEU A 20 10.54 7.80 -0.62
CA LEU A 20 10.10 8.09 -1.99
C LEU A 20 11.14 8.97 -2.68
N PRO A 21 11.65 8.55 -3.84
CA PRO A 21 12.75 9.27 -4.53
C PRO A 21 12.27 10.40 -5.44
N TRP A 22 11.00 10.44 -5.83
CA TRP A 22 10.46 11.46 -6.72
C TRP A 22 10.07 12.72 -5.96
N PRO A 23 10.01 13.87 -6.67
CA PRO A 23 9.57 15.12 -6.07
C PRO A 23 8.15 15.00 -5.50
N ASN A 24 7.82 15.88 -4.57
CA ASN A 24 6.50 15.93 -3.98
C ASN A 24 5.40 15.96 -5.05
N ASN A 25 4.49 15.00 -5.02
CA ASN A 25 3.40 14.86 -5.98
C ASN A 25 2.06 15.06 -5.23
N SER A 26 1.57 16.29 -5.25
CA SER A 26 0.36 16.64 -4.50
C SER A 26 -0.88 15.92 -5.01
N THR A 27 -0.94 15.63 -6.31
CA THR A 27 -2.08 14.90 -6.91
C THR A 27 -2.13 13.47 -6.35
N ASP A 28 -0.98 12.80 -6.27
CA ASP A 28 -0.91 11.45 -5.72
C ASP A 28 -1.16 11.45 -4.21
N LEU A 29 -0.61 12.40 -3.47
CA LEU A 29 -0.85 12.51 -2.03
C LEU A 29 -2.33 12.74 -1.72
N GLN A 30 -3.01 13.55 -2.51
CA GLN A 30 -4.44 13.79 -2.35
C GLN A 30 -5.26 12.53 -2.66
N TRP A 31 -4.87 11.80 -3.69
CA TRP A 31 -5.48 10.51 -4.05
C TRP A 31 -5.37 9.50 -2.90
N PHE A 32 -4.17 9.36 -2.36
CA PHE A 32 -3.92 8.47 -1.22
C PHE A 32 -4.77 8.85 -0.01
N LYS A 33 -4.77 10.13 0.34
CA LYS A 33 -5.54 10.65 1.47
C LYS A 33 -7.05 10.43 1.28
N SER A 34 -7.56 10.76 0.10
CA SER A 34 -9.00 10.63 -0.20
C SER A 34 -9.48 9.19 -0.11
N ASN A 35 -8.64 8.24 -0.56
CA ASN A 35 -9.01 6.83 -0.53
C ASN A 35 -8.92 6.22 0.86
N THR A 36 -7.95 6.63 1.67
CA THR A 36 -7.66 5.98 2.95
C THR A 36 -8.31 6.63 4.16
N ALA A 37 -8.74 7.89 4.07
CA ALA A 37 -9.34 8.60 5.21
C ALA A 37 -10.58 7.88 5.73
N GLY A 38 -10.65 7.68 7.05
CA GLY A 38 -11.74 6.98 7.70
C GLY A 38 -11.65 5.46 7.65
N HIS A 39 -10.59 4.92 7.05
CA HIS A 39 -10.38 3.48 6.90
C HIS A 39 -9.17 2.99 7.69
N VAL A 40 -8.82 1.73 7.51
CA VAL A 40 -7.66 1.10 8.14
C VAL A 40 -6.48 1.11 7.16
N VAL A 41 -5.30 1.45 7.64
CA VAL A 41 -4.04 1.34 6.86
C VAL A 41 -3.12 0.34 7.55
N VAL A 42 -2.57 -0.60 6.77
CA VAL A 42 -1.67 -1.65 7.25
C VAL A 42 -0.32 -1.47 6.56
N MET A 43 0.75 -1.42 7.34
CA MET A 43 2.09 -1.16 6.83
C MET A 43 3.16 -1.94 7.58
N GLY A 44 4.30 -2.13 6.94
CA GLY A 44 5.49 -2.66 7.58
C GLY A 44 6.31 -1.54 8.23
N SER A 45 7.35 -1.94 8.97
CA SER A 45 8.20 -0.99 9.72
C SER A 45 8.95 -0.01 8.82
N THR A 46 9.38 -0.44 7.63
CA THR A 46 10.09 0.45 6.70
C THR A 46 9.20 1.63 6.28
N THR A 47 7.93 1.36 5.98
CA THR A 47 6.96 2.41 5.66
C THR A 47 6.70 3.31 6.85
N TRP A 48 6.53 2.72 8.05
CA TRP A 48 6.33 3.47 9.28
C TRP A 48 7.50 4.42 9.57
N ASP A 49 8.73 3.97 9.31
CA ASP A 49 9.95 4.74 9.58
C ASP A 49 10.31 5.75 8.50
N ASP A 50 9.55 5.82 7.39
CA ASP A 50 9.80 6.80 6.33
C ASP A 50 9.72 8.22 6.93
N PRO A 51 10.79 9.03 6.80
CA PRO A 51 10.84 10.36 7.42
C PRO A 51 9.76 11.32 6.89
N HIS A 52 9.18 11.05 5.72
CA HIS A 52 8.12 11.87 5.14
C HIS A 52 6.72 11.42 5.55
N MET A 53 6.62 10.36 6.32
CA MET A 53 5.33 9.82 6.75
C MET A 53 4.94 10.32 8.12
N PRO A 54 3.72 10.92 8.28
CA PRO A 54 3.19 11.21 9.62
C PRO A 54 2.98 9.91 10.39
N ARG A 55 3.34 9.89 11.68
CA ARG A 55 3.20 8.71 12.53
C ARG A 55 2.38 9.05 13.77
N PRO A 56 1.16 8.53 13.91
CA PRO A 56 0.38 7.77 12.92
C PRO A 56 -0.21 8.67 11.82
N LEU A 57 -0.69 8.05 10.76
CA LEU A 57 -1.44 8.78 9.73
C LEU A 57 -2.76 9.27 10.34
N PRO A 58 -3.05 10.59 10.28
CA PRO A 58 -4.25 11.12 10.92
C PRO A 58 -5.53 10.65 10.24
N LYS A 59 -6.62 10.56 11.03
CA LYS A 59 -7.95 10.16 10.58
C LYS A 59 -8.04 8.74 9.99
N ARG A 60 -7.09 7.88 10.33
CA ARG A 60 -7.04 6.49 9.89
C ARG A 60 -6.69 5.62 11.09
N THR A 61 -7.11 4.36 11.04
CA THR A 61 -6.66 3.37 12.01
C THR A 61 -5.36 2.77 11.49
N ASN A 62 -4.28 2.95 12.22
CA ASN A 62 -2.95 2.53 11.81
C ASN A 62 -2.62 1.16 12.39
N VAL A 63 -2.28 0.21 11.52
CA VAL A 63 -1.89 -1.15 11.89
C VAL A 63 -0.47 -1.39 11.40
N LEU A 64 0.43 -1.73 12.32
CA LEU A 64 1.83 -1.98 12.02
C LEU A 64 2.13 -3.48 12.07
N VAL A 65 2.72 -4.00 11.00
CA VAL A 65 3.16 -5.38 10.93
C VAL A 65 4.60 -5.45 11.44
N THR A 66 4.78 -6.05 12.63
CA THR A 66 6.10 -6.16 13.26
C THR A 66 6.09 -7.24 14.33
N SER A 67 7.24 -7.88 14.53
CA SER A 67 7.48 -8.78 15.67
C SER A 67 8.07 -8.02 16.86
N ARG A 68 8.28 -6.72 16.75
CA ARG A 68 8.99 -5.88 17.73
C ARG A 68 8.14 -4.67 18.12
N GLU A 69 6.94 -4.94 18.55
CA GLU A 69 5.93 -3.92 18.89
C GLU A 69 6.45 -2.81 19.80
N ALA A 70 7.25 -3.16 20.81
CA ALA A 70 7.79 -2.19 21.78
C ALA A 70 8.73 -1.15 21.14
N ASP A 71 9.33 -1.48 19.96
CA ASP A 71 10.24 -0.58 19.26
C ASP A 71 9.49 0.43 18.39
N TYR A 72 8.17 0.27 18.23
CA TYR A 72 7.36 1.09 17.33
C TYR A 72 6.09 1.59 18.02
N PRO A 73 6.22 2.47 19.03
CA PRO A 73 5.04 3.00 19.71
C PRO A 73 4.24 3.95 18.82
N GLY A 74 2.93 4.02 19.04
CA GLY A 74 2.06 4.99 18.39
C GLY A 74 1.09 4.42 17.35
N ALA A 75 1.22 3.16 16.95
CA ALA A 75 0.22 2.52 16.10
C ALA A 75 -1.01 2.14 16.94
N ASN A 76 -2.18 2.05 16.29
CA ASN A 76 -3.40 1.65 16.97
C ASN A 76 -3.43 0.16 17.28
N TYR A 77 -2.92 -0.65 16.33
CA TYR A 77 -2.86 -2.11 16.46
C TYR A 77 -1.58 -2.64 15.83
N TYR A 78 -1.21 -3.87 16.21
CA TYR A 78 -0.02 -4.53 15.70
C TYR A 78 -0.38 -5.93 15.20
N ILE A 79 0.26 -6.35 14.10
CA ILE A 79 0.17 -7.70 13.57
C ILE A 79 1.54 -8.36 13.68
N ASN A 80 1.58 -9.51 14.33
CA ASN A 80 2.78 -10.33 14.45
C ASN A 80 2.41 -11.77 14.07
N GLY A 81 3.22 -12.39 13.21
CA GLY A 81 2.99 -13.76 12.75
C GLY A 81 2.23 -13.83 11.43
N ASP A 82 1.23 -14.70 11.34
CA ASP A 82 0.50 -14.95 10.10
C ASP A 82 -0.30 -13.72 9.64
N LEU A 83 0.30 -13.01 8.67
CA LEU A 83 -0.28 -11.75 8.18
C LEU A 83 -1.59 -11.96 7.44
N THR A 84 -1.67 -12.95 6.56
CA THR A 84 -2.88 -13.20 5.75
C THR A 84 -4.09 -13.52 6.61
N THR A 85 -3.94 -14.41 7.57
CA THR A 85 -5.01 -14.79 8.48
C THR A 85 -5.47 -13.59 9.31
N GLN A 86 -4.52 -12.83 9.84
CA GLN A 86 -4.83 -11.67 10.68
C GLN A 86 -5.50 -10.53 9.89
N LEU A 87 -5.14 -10.36 8.61
CA LEU A 87 -5.83 -9.40 7.74
C LEU A 87 -7.29 -9.80 7.50
N LYS A 88 -7.55 -11.07 7.27
CA LYS A 88 -8.92 -11.57 7.09
C LYS A 88 -9.74 -11.43 8.37
N GLU A 89 -9.14 -11.65 9.52
CA GLU A 89 -9.79 -11.42 10.82
C GLU A 89 -10.10 -9.93 11.03
N LEU A 90 -9.16 -9.06 10.68
CA LEU A 90 -9.33 -7.61 10.77
C LEU A 90 -10.48 -7.15 9.87
N GLU A 91 -10.50 -7.62 8.62
CA GLU A 91 -11.58 -7.31 7.68
C GLU A 91 -12.95 -7.67 8.26
N ALA A 92 -13.06 -8.83 8.89
CA ALA A 92 -14.30 -9.29 9.49
C ALA A 92 -14.76 -8.43 10.66
N ARG A 93 -13.83 -7.79 11.37
CA ARG A 93 -14.12 -6.94 12.54
C ARG A 93 -14.57 -5.53 12.16
N VAL A 94 -14.33 -5.10 10.93
CA VAL A 94 -14.61 -3.74 10.47
C VAL A 94 -15.51 -3.74 9.23
N PRO A 95 -16.73 -4.29 9.30
CA PRO A 95 -17.62 -4.32 8.15
C PRO A 95 -17.91 -2.91 7.66
N GLY A 96 -17.91 -2.71 6.34
CA GLY A 96 -18.11 -1.41 5.73
C GLY A 96 -16.87 -0.50 5.70
N ILE A 97 -15.76 -0.94 6.31
CA ILE A 97 -14.48 -0.23 6.31
C ILE A 97 -13.51 -0.99 5.40
N ILE A 98 -12.71 -0.27 4.63
CA ILE A 98 -11.70 -0.89 3.78
C ILE A 98 -10.40 -1.05 4.57
N VAL A 99 -9.75 -2.20 4.43
CA VAL A 99 -8.42 -2.45 4.98
C VAL A 99 -7.42 -2.22 3.85
N TRP A 100 -6.66 -1.14 3.94
CA TRP A 100 -5.69 -0.74 2.93
C TRP A 100 -4.28 -1.19 3.30
N VAL A 101 -3.69 -2.05 2.47
CA VAL A 101 -2.27 -2.44 2.61
C VAL A 101 -1.46 -1.39 1.86
N ILE A 102 -0.61 -0.65 2.56
CA ILE A 102 0.07 0.51 1.98
C ILE A 102 1.58 0.34 1.79
N GLY A 103 2.12 -0.82 2.13
CA GLY A 103 3.51 -1.14 1.84
C GLY A 103 4.32 -1.62 3.04
N GLY A 104 5.59 -1.94 2.87
CA GLY A 104 6.28 -1.89 1.56
C GLY A 104 6.11 -3.12 0.70
N PRO A 105 7.00 -3.27 -0.32
CA PRO A 105 6.88 -4.35 -1.29
C PRO A 105 6.81 -5.76 -0.70
N LYS A 106 7.53 -6.03 0.37
CA LYS A 106 7.48 -7.34 1.04
C LYS A 106 6.10 -7.63 1.63
N ILE A 107 5.49 -6.63 2.25
CA ILE A 107 4.13 -6.76 2.80
C ILE A 107 3.11 -6.95 1.67
N ILE A 108 3.26 -6.21 0.59
CA ILE A 108 2.42 -6.36 -0.60
C ILE A 108 2.54 -7.78 -1.16
N GLU A 109 3.76 -8.28 -1.35
CA GLU A 109 3.98 -9.60 -1.92
C GLU A 109 3.36 -10.71 -1.06
N GLN A 110 3.49 -10.61 0.26
CA GLN A 110 2.91 -11.58 1.19
C GLN A 110 1.38 -11.58 1.18
N THR A 111 0.76 -10.50 0.77
CA THR A 111 -0.69 -10.31 0.89
C THR A 111 -1.44 -10.37 -0.45
N LEU A 112 -0.74 -10.58 -1.57
CA LEU A 112 -1.38 -10.61 -2.90
C LEU A 112 -2.57 -11.58 -2.98
N GLY A 113 -2.50 -12.70 -2.27
CA GLY A 113 -3.57 -13.70 -2.27
C GLY A 113 -4.89 -13.23 -1.62
N VAL A 114 -4.85 -12.21 -0.76
CA VAL A 114 -6.03 -11.71 -0.06
C VAL A 114 -6.42 -10.29 -0.45
N ILE A 115 -5.65 -9.63 -1.31
CA ILE A 115 -5.99 -8.31 -1.84
C ILE A 115 -7.05 -8.46 -2.93
N ASP A 116 -8.15 -7.73 -2.79
CA ASP A 116 -9.25 -7.75 -3.76
C ASP A 116 -9.02 -6.78 -4.91
N GLU A 117 -8.52 -5.59 -4.62
CA GLU A 117 -8.22 -4.56 -5.61
C GLU A 117 -6.88 -3.88 -5.30
N PHE A 118 -6.13 -3.56 -6.35
CA PHE A 118 -4.85 -2.89 -6.24
C PHE A 118 -4.95 -1.50 -6.89
N PHE A 119 -4.77 -0.45 -6.09
CA PHE A 119 -4.75 0.94 -6.56
C PHE A 119 -3.31 1.35 -6.76
N LEU A 120 -2.88 1.45 -8.01
CA LEU A 120 -1.49 1.71 -8.36
C LEU A 120 -1.36 3.09 -9.03
N SER A 121 -0.52 3.94 -8.43
CA SER A 121 -0.17 5.23 -9.01
C SER A 121 1.15 5.09 -9.77
N ARG A 122 1.14 5.39 -11.07
CA ARG A 122 2.34 5.39 -11.91
C ARG A 122 2.91 6.80 -11.97
N ILE A 123 4.09 6.99 -11.40
CA ILE A 123 4.81 8.26 -11.45
C ILE A 123 5.74 8.22 -12.66
N PRO A 124 5.57 9.13 -13.65
CA PRO A 124 6.44 9.12 -14.84
C PRO A 124 7.92 9.33 -14.48
N GLY A 125 8.78 8.55 -15.12
CA GLY A 125 10.21 8.67 -14.99
C GLY A 125 10.88 7.49 -14.30
N ALA A 126 12.21 7.55 -14.26
CA ALA A 126 13.04 6.55 -13.60
C ALA A 126 13.80 7.25 -12.47
N TYR A 127 13.73 6.71 -11.26
CA TYR A 127 14.29 7.37 -10.08
C TYR A 127 15.38 6.55 -9.41
N ALA A 128 15.95 5.58 -10.14
CA ALA A 128 17.02 4.72 -9.62
C ALA A 128 16.66 4.06 -8.28
N CYS A 129 15.42 3.55 -8.18
CA CYS A 129 14.94 2.90 -6.97
C CYS A 129 15.74 1.64 -6.64
N ASP A 130 15.82 1.33 -5.36
CA ASP A 130 16.46 0.10 -4.88
C ASP A 130 15.41 -0.94 -4.40
N THR A 131 14.16 -0.55 -4.30
CA THR A 131 13.06 -1.42 -3.90
C THR A 131 11.96 -1.37 -4.95
N PHE A 132 11.40 -2.53 -5.31
CA PHE A 132 10.47 -2.65 -6.44
C PHE A 132 9.24 -3.46 -6.06
N LEU A 133 8.09 -3.10 -6.66
CA LEU A 133 6.89 -3.94 -6.61
C LEU A 133 7.06 -5.17 -7.50
N PRO A 134 6.44 -6.30 -7.14
CA PRO A 134 6.44 -7.51 -7.98
C PRO A 134 5.43 -7.35 -9.13
N LEU A 135 5.69 -6.45 -10.08
CA LEU A 135 4.74 -6.08 -11.15
C LEU A 135 4.27 -7.28 -11.95
N LYS A 136 5.16 -8.23 -12.28
CA LYS A 136 4.78 -9.41 -13.06
C LYS A 136 3.76 -10.28 -12.32
N LYS A 137 3.93 -10.43 -11.02
CA LYS A 137 2.97 -11.16 -10.18
C LYS A 137 1.64 -10.42 -10.12
N ILE A 138 1.67 -9.10 -9.97
CA ILE A 138 0.46 -8.29 -9.95
C ILE A 138 -0.29 -8.45 -11.27
N GLU A 139 0.39 -8.33 -12.40
CA GLU A 139 -0.21 -8.49 -13.72
C GLU A 139 -0.78 -9.90 -13.95
N SER A 140 -0.17 -10.93 -13.36
CA SER A 140 -0.67 -12.30 -13.48
C SER A 140 -1.90 -12.58 -12.61
N LEU A 141 -2.01 -11.94 -11.47
CA LEU A 141 -3.08 -12.17 -10.49
C LEU A 141 -4.23 -11.17 -10.58
N PHE A 142 -3.99 -10.02 -11.17
CA PHE A 142 -4.95 -8.92 -11.27
C PHE A 142 -5.11 -8.48 -12.71
N GLU A 143 -6.26 -7.88 -13.00
CA GLU A 143 -6.58 -7.29 -14.31
C GLU A 143 -6.80 -5.80 -14.13
N ARG A 144 -6.16 -4.99 -14.99
CA ARG A 144 -6.38 -3.55 -14.97
C ARG A 144 -7.78 -3.26 -15.50
N THR A 145 -8.60 -2.65 -14.64
CA THR A 145 -10.00 -2.32 -14.97
C THR A 145 -10.21 -0.83 -15.19
N ARG A 146 -9.28 0.00 -14.74
CA ARG A 146 -9.39 1.45 -14.88
C ARG A 146 -8.01 2.09 -14.98
N SER A 147 -7.91 3.15 -15.78
CA SER A 147 -6.71 3.97 -15.91
C SER A 147 -7.15 5.43 -16.09
N GLU A 148 -6.55 6.34 -15.32
CA GLU A 148 -6.87 7.77 -15.36
C GLU A 148 -5.57 8.56 -15.40
N ASP A 149 -5.32 9.25 -16.53
CA ASP A 149 -4.09 10.00 -16.75
C ASP A 149 -4.19 11.43 -16.21
N HIS A 150 -3.16 11.83 -15.46
CA HIS A 150 -2.92 13.19 -15.02
C HIS A 150 -1.51 13.61 -15.47
N GLU A 151 -1.18 14.87 -15.34
CA GLU A 151 0.11 15.38 -15.80
C GLU A 151 1.31 14.68 -15.13
N GLU A 152 1.20 14.47 -13.82
CA GLU A 152 2.34 13.95 -13.02
C GLU A 152 2.11 12.52 -12.51
N VAL A 153 0.98 11.89 -12.81
CA VAL A 153 0.65 10.56 -12.32
C VAL A 153 -0.47 9.94 -13.14
N THR A 154 -0.42 8.63 -13.34
CA THR A 154 -1.52 7.85 -13.88
C THR A 154 -2.04 6.95 -12.79
N PHE A 155 -3.33 7.06 -12.47
CA PHE A 155 -3.97 6.18 -11.49
C PHE A 155 -4.53 4.95 -12.17
N GLU A 156 -4.16 3.77 -11.70
CA GLU A 156 -4.65 2.50 -12.22
C GLU A 156 -5.36 1.72 -11.12
N ILE A 157 -6.46 1.06 -11.46
CA ILE A 157 -7.14 0.13 -10.57
C ILE A 157 -7.08 -1.25 -11.21
N TRP A 158 -6.57 -2.21 -10.44
CA TRP A 158 -6.41 -3.59 -10.84
C TRP A 158 -7.29 -4.46 -9.94
N LYS A 159 -8.15 -5.26 -10.51
CA LYS A 159 -9.00 -6.18 -9.77
C LYS A 159 -8.47 -7.59 -9.85
N LYS A 160 -8.62 -8.34 -8.77
CA LYS A 160 -8.22 -9.74 -8.73
C LYS A 160 -8.92 -10.51 -9.85
N ARG A 161 -8.15 -11.30 -10.60
CA ARG A 161 -8.71 -12.15 -11.67
C ARG A 161 -9.57 -13.23 -11.06
N LYS A 162 -10.69 -13.53 -11.72
CA LYS A 162 -11.54 -14.63 -11.29
C LYS A 162 -10.81 -15.95 -11.57
N THR A 163 -10.77 -16.80 -10.54
CA THR A 163 -10.32 -18.17 -10.73
C THR A 163 -11.45 -18.98 -11.35
N SER A 164 -11.13 -19.64 -12.44
CA SER A 164 -12.07 -20.52 -13.12
C SER A 164 -12.14 -21.89 -12.43
#